data_8c06b872762cae4bc144b7ce98a02cf7
#
_entry.id   8c06b872762cae4bc144b7ce98a02cf7
#
_cell.length_a   1.000
_cell.length_b   1.000
_cell.length_c   1.000
_cell.angle_alpha   90.00
_cell.angle_beta   90.00
_cell.angle_gamma   90.00
#
_symmetry.space_group_name_H-M   'P 1'
#
loop_
_entity.id
_entity.type
_entity.pdbx_description
1 polymer ?
#
loop_
_entity_poly.entity_id
_entity_poly.type
_entity_poly.pdbx_seq_one_letter_code
_entity_poly.pdbx_strand_id
1 'polypeptide(L)'
;KTLRIPFYDNIADTKYNFDPSNPDTYRFLEDVFAEVAPAYESKYFNINCDETEGLGSGKAKDYVEKNGKDETYCEHINKVYQILKKYDKTVMMWGDIVAKNPKMIEKLPSDLQFIVWSYGAGDDYMEMLRPFKESGHEFWAASGASCWSTAFPDIETYTKNIANFARDAYKSGAKGLMNTAWDDYGESMFSSTWHSMLWCAEMTWHPSDGKGFNDVFEVQFLGAALNGLNALNALNGCAIQPFSALDEPLLEFFPNQVSKETVESNQKRQKEALTLYEELLAAKETAKENTEFLDCAI
;
A
#
# COMPACT_ATOMS: atom_id res chain seq x y z
N LYS A 1 8.62 -8.21 10.53
CA LYS A 1 8.56 -8.22 12.04
C LYS A 1 9.17 -9.51 12.63
N THR A 2 8.97 -10.70 11.99
CA THR A 2 9.49 -12.00 12.46
C THR A 2 11.00 -11.97 12.70
N LEU A 3 11.79 -11.42 11.78
CA LEU A 3 13.24 -11.36 11.87
C LEU A 3 13.78 -10.45 12.99
N ARG A 4 12.91 -9.69 13.66
CA ARG A 4 13.27 -8.92 14.87
C ARG A 4 13.25 -9.76 16.15
N ILE A 5 12.74 -10.99 16.07
CA ILE A 5 12.66 -11.92 17.19
C ILE A 5 13.99 -12.66 17.27
N PRO A 6 14.69 -12.68 18.42
CA PRO A 6 16.02 -13.29 18.56
C PRO A 6 16.09 -14.76 18.13
N PHE A 7 14.97 -15.49 18.23
CA PHE A 7 14.87 -16.89 17.82
C PHE A 7 15.17 -17.09 16.32
N TYR A 8 14.85 -16.10 15.47
CA TYR A 8 15.07 -16.15 14.02
C TYR A 8 16.34 -15.42 13.56
N ASP A 9 17.19 -15.02 14.48
CA ASP A 9 18.42 -14.27 14.16
C ASP A 9 19.35 -15.05 13.21
N ASN A 10 19.38 -16.40 13.32
CA ASN A 10 20.22 -17.26 12.47
C ASN A 10 19.88 -17.17 10.98
N ILE A 11 18.63 -16.90 10.61
CA ILE A 11 18.16 -16.79 9.22
C ILE A 11 17.98 -15.34 8.75
N ALA A 12 18.32 -14.38 9.58
CA ALA A 12 18.21 -12.96 9.26
C ALA A 12 19.57 -12.43 8.72
N ASP A 13 19.54 -11.80 7.56
CA ASP A 13 20.63 -10.91 7.11
C ASP A 13 20.54 -9.60 7.91
N THR A 14 19.36 -8.99 7.95
CA THR A 14 19.06 -7.79 8.71
C THR A 14 17.76 -7.98 9.50
N LYS A 15 17.29 -6.95 10.21
CA LYS A 15 15.96 -6.95 10.85
C LYS A 15 14.78 -7.00 9.85
N TYR A 16 15.07 -6.83 8.57
CA TYR A 16 14.05 -6.74 7.50
C TYR A 16 14.25 -7.80 6.41
N ASN A 17 15.47 -8.29 6.20
CA ASN A 17 15.79 -9.21 5.12
C ASN A 17 16.22 -10.56 5.65
N PHE A 18 15.77 -11.64 5.02
CA PHE A 18 16.32 -12.97 5.21
C PHE A 18 17.76 -13.02 4.70
N ASP A 19 18.56 -13.94 5.28
CA ASP A 19 19.87 -14.29 4.76
C ASP A 19 19.73 -15.30 3.60
N PRO A 20 19.91 -14.87 2.33
CA PRO A 20 19.76 -15.75 1.18
C PRO A 20 20.91 -16.74 1.02
N SER A 21 22.02 -16.55 1.73
CA SER A 21 23.15 -17.47 1.74
C SER A 21 22.98 -18.65 2.71
N ASN A 22 22.05 -18.50 3.66
CA ASN A 22 21.81 -19.50 4.69
C ASN A 22 20.75 -20.53 4.23
N PRO A 23 21.09 -21.84 4.14
CA PRO A 23 20.12 -22.87 3.76
C PRO A 23 18.94 -23.01 4.75
N ASP A 24 19.11 -22.64 6.01
CA ASP A 24 18.04 -22.71 7.00
C ASP A 24 16.94 -21.68 6.72
N THR A 25 17.25 -20.60 6.01
CA THR A 25 16.23 -19.65 5.48
C THR A 25 15.20 -20.40 4.62
N TYR A 26 15.64 -21.26 3.73
CA TYR A 26 14.74 -21.97 2.81
C TYR A 26 14.01 -23.14 3.49
N ARG A 27 14.62 -23.78 4.49
CA ARG A 27 13.92 -24.76 5.34
C ARG A 27 12.79 -24.09 6.11
N PHE A 28 13.07 -22.94 6.71
CA PHE A 28 12.04 -22.17 7.39
C PHE A 28 10.91 -21.75 6.45
N LEU A 29 11.23 -21.27 5.24
CA LEU A 29 10.20 -20.89 4.26
C LEU A 29 9.42 -22.12 3.74
N GLU A 30 10.08 -23.28 3.58
CA GLU A 30 9.40 -24.54 3.26
C GLU A 30 8.37 -24.93 4.33
N ASP A 31 8.74 -24.86 5.60
CA ASP A 31 7.85 -25.19 6.72
C ASP A 31 6.65 -24.23 6.76
N VAL A 32 6.90 -22.91 6.64
CA VAL A 32 5.82 -21.91 6.59
C VAL A 32 4.88 -22.13 5.41
N PHE A 33 5.42 -22.37 4.21
CA PHE A 33 4.58 -22.54 3.02
C PHE A 33 3.86 -23.89 3.00
N ALA A 34 4.39 -24.92 3.67
CA ALA A 34 3.70 -26.19 3.85
C ALA A 34 2.39 -26.05 4.62
N GLU A 35 2.32 -25.11 5.56
CA GLU A 35 1.13 -24.81 6.33
C GLU A 35 0.23 -23.77 5.65
N VAL A 36 0.83 -22.68 5.16
CA VAL A 36 0.08 -21.51 4.68
C VAL A 36 -0.47 -21.72 3.27
N ALA A 37 0.29 -22.31 2.35
CA ALA A 37 -0.15 -22.42 0.96
C ALA A 37 -1.40 -23.31 0.78
N PRO A 38 -1.55 -24.46 1.45
CA PRO A 38 -2.78 -25.26 1.40
C PRO A 38 -3.98 -24.64 2.11
N ALA A 39 -3.75 -23.72 3.06
CA ALA A 39 -4.83 -23.09 3.82
C ALA A 39 -5.70 -22.14 2.96
N TYR A 40 -5.23 -21.75 1.79
CA TYR A 40 -5.95 -20.89 0.86
C TYR A 40 -6.32 -21.63 -0.42
N GLU A 41 -7.60 -21.59 -0.81
CA GLU A 41 -8.09 -22.15 -2.07
C GLU A 41 -7.57 -21.40 -3.31
N SER A 42 -7.24 -20.11 -3.16
CA SER A 42 -6.70 -19.29 -4.25
C SER A 42 -5.43 -19.91 -4.84
N LYS A 43 -5.36 -19.89 -6.17
CA LYS A 43 -4.14 -20.25 -6.88
C LYS A 43 -3.05 -19.17 -6.79
N TYR A 44 -3.43 -17.92 -6.55
CA TYR A 44 -2.47 -16.82 -6.42
C TYR A 44 -1.83 -16.79 -5.04
N PHE A 45 -0.52 -16.63 -5.00
CA PHE A 45 0.25 -16.53 -3.76
C PHE A 45 1.33 -15.46 -3.91
N ASN A 46 1.21 -14.37 -3.14
CA ASN A 46 2.20 -13.29 -3.15
C ASN A 46 3.32 -13.58 -2.15
N ILE A 47 4.56 -13.60 -2.63
CA ILE A 47 5.77 -13.81 -1.82
C ILE A 47 6.37 -12.50 -1.28
N ASN A 48 5.73 -11.36 -1.53
CA ASN A 48 6.20 -10.01 -1.21
C ASN A 48 7.51 -9.66 -1.91
N CYS A 49 8.65 -9.64 -1.22
CA CYS A 49 10.00 -9.36 -1.72
C CYS A 49 10.23 -7.91 -2.17
N ASP A 50 9.43 -6.99 -1.64
CA ASP A 50 9.56 -5.55 -1.79
C ASP A 50 10.60 -4.97 -0.81
N GLU A 51 11.03 -3.74 -1.08
CA GLU A 51 11.82 -2.88 -0.18
C GLU A 51 13.06 -3.56 0.42
N THR A 52 13.79 -4.33 -0.40
CA THR A 52 14.97 -5.10 0.04
C THR A 52 16.28 -4.31 -0.06
N GLU A 53 16.25 -2.99 0.11
CA GLU A 53 17.42 -2.11 -0.01
C GLU A 53 18.57 -2.52 0.92
N GLY A 54 18.24 -3.01 2.12
CA GLY A 54 19.21 -3.49 3.11
C GLY A 54 19.83 -4.86 2.84
N LEU A 55 19.47 -5.54 1.75
CA LEU A 55 20.03 -6.84 1.40
C LEU A 55 21.55 -6.78 1.28
N GLY A 56 22.24 -7.63 2.01
CA GLY A 56 23.70 -7.71 2.06
C GLY A 56 24.35 -6.65 2.96
N SER A 57 23.59 -5.96 3.80
CA SER A 57 24.18 -5.07 4.82
C SER A 57 24.45 -5.74 6.18
N GLY A 58 24.07 -7.00 6.32
CA GLY A 58 24.23 -7.80 7.51
C GLY A 58 25.07 -9.05 7.31
N LYS A 59 24.53 -10.21 7.68
CA LYS A 59 25.24 -11.51 7.62
C LYS A 59 25.53 -11.99 6.21
N ALA A 60 24.67 -11.65 5.24
CA ALA A 60 24.84 -12.00 3.84
C ALA A 60 25.86 -11.12 3.11
N LYS A 61 26.55 -10.18 3.77
CA LYS A 61 27.42 -9.19 3.14
C LYS A 61 28.43 -9.82 2.19
N ASP A 62 29.26 -10.73 2.67
CA ASP A 62 30.31 -11.34 1.87
C ASP A 62 29.74 -12.13 0.67
N TYR A 63 28.58 -12.75 0.88
CA TYR A 63 27.89 -13.48 -0.19
C TYR A 63 27.40 -12.54 -1.29
N VAL A 64 26.78 -11.43 -0.91
CA VAL A 64 26.25 -10.41 -1.84
C VAL A 64 27.39 -9.68 -2.55
N GLU A 65 28.48 -9.34 -1.85
CA GLU A 65 29.68 -8.74 -2.47
C GLU A 65 30.31 -9.65 -3.52
N LYS A 66 30.34 -10.96 -3.27
CA LYS A 66 30.88 -11.96 -4.20
C LYS A 66 30.01 -12.21 -5.42
N ASN A 67 28.70 -12.31 -5.23
CA ASN A 67 27.78 -12.77 -6.28
C ASN A 67 27.05 -11.61 -6.98
N GLY A 68 27.02 -10.43 -6.37
CA GLY A 68 26.22 -9.29 -6.81
C GLY A 68 24.82 -9.27 -6.18
N LYS A 69 24.33 -8.07 -5.88
CA LYS A 69 23.02 -7.88 -5.20
C LYS A 69 21.85 -8.38 -6.04
N ASP A 70 21.80 -8.00 -7.31
CA ASP A 70 20.73 -8.38 -8.23
C ASP A 70 20.69 -9.89 -8.46
N GLU A 71 21.87 -10.52 -8.61
CA GLU A 71 22.00 -11.96 -8.76
C GLU A 71 21.49 -12.70 -7.52
N THR A 72 21.94 -12.25 -6.34
CA THR A 72 21.50 -12.80 -5.06
C THR A 72 20.00 -12.70 -4.86
N TYR A 73 19.42 -11.56 -5.23
CA TYR A 73 17.97 -11.35 -5.18
C TYR A 73 17.23 -12.33 -6.11
N CYS A 74 17.63 -12.41 -7.38
CA CYS A 74 17.03 -13.33 -8.33
C CYS A 74 17.16 -14.80 -7.91
N GLU A 75 18.31 -15.18 -7.37
CA GLU A 75 18.54 -16.53 -6.82
C GLU A 75 17.56 -16.84 -5.68
N HIS A 76 17.38 -15.90 -4.75
CA HIS A 76 16.41 -16.04 -3.66
C HIS A 76 14.98 -16.23 -4.21
N ILE A 77 14.53 -15.37 -5.12
CA ILE A 77 13.22 -15.48 -5.73
C ILE A 77 13.03 -16.84 -6.41
N ASN A 78 14.00 -17.30 -7.18
CA ASN A 78 13.92 -18.59 -7.85
C ASN A 78 13.77 -19.76 -6.85
N LYS A 79 14.51 -19.73 -5.73
CA LYS A 79 14.37 -20.76 -4.66
C LYS A 79 12.99 -20.75 -4.02
N VAL A 80 12.49 -19.56 -3.65
CA VAL A 80 11.14 -19.39 -3.07
C VAL A 80 10.05 -19.82 -4.05
N TYR A 81 10.18 -19.44 -5.31
CA TYR A 81 9.29 -19.87 -6.38
C TYR A 81 9.22 -21.40 -6.48
N GLN A 82 10.35 -22.11 -6.49
CA GLN A 82 10.37 -23.57 -6.56
C GLN A 82 9.68 -24.25 -5.36
N ILE A 83 9.76 -23.65 -4.17
CA ILE A 83 9.05 -24.16 -2.99
C ILE A 83 7.52 -24.08 -3.22
N LEU A 84 7.02 -22.93 -3.69
CA LEU A 84 5.58 -22.72 -3.89
C LEU A 84 5.00 -23.51 -5.06
N LYS A 85 5.77 -23.79 -6.08
CA LYS A 85 5.32 -24.64 -7.20
C LYS A 85 4.97 -26.05 -6.76
N LYS A 86 5.45 -26.54 -5.62
CA LYS A 86 5.04 -27.83 -5.03
C LYS A 86 3.55 -27.83 -4.64
N TYR A 87 2.95 -26.66 -4.45
CA TYR A 87 1.56 -26.47 -4.02
C TYR A 87 0.62 -25.99 -5.14
N ASP A 88 1.04 -26.08 -6.39
CA ASP A 88 0.29 -25.65 -7.59
C ASP A 88 -0.15 -24.17 -7.51
N LYS A 89 0.70 -23.32 -6.93
CA LYS A 89 0.43 -21.88 -6.82
C LYS A 89 0.99 -21.10 -8.00
N THR A 90 0.26 -20.07 -8.42
CA THR A 90 0.74 -18.99 -9.27
C THR A 90 1.43 -17.99 -8.37
N VAL A 91 2.75 -17.89 -8.52
CA VAL A 91 3.57 -17.03 -7.65
C VAL A 91 3.52 -15.59 -8.13
N MET A 92 3.24 -14.69 -7.21
CA MET A 92 3.26 -13.25 -7.41
C MET A 92 4.30 -12.59 -6.52
N MET A 93 4.82 -11.43 -6.92
CA MET A 93 5.72 -10.62 -6.10
C MET A 93 5.57 -9.13 -6.41
N TRP A 94 5.97 -8.28 -5.47
CA TRP A 94 6.06 -6.84 -5.72
C TRP A 94 7.20 -6.53 -6.71
N GLY A 95 6.96 -5.57 -7.60
CA GLY A 95 7.83 -5.30 -8.74
C GLY A 95 8.87 -4.21 -8.53
N ASP A 96 8.90 -3.53 -7.38
CA ASP A 96 9.70 -2.33 -7.13
C ASP A 96 11.21 -2.56 -7.27
N ILE A 97 11.72 -3.71 -6.83
CA ILE A 97 13.15 -4.04 -6.93
C ILE A 97 13.55 -4.29 -8.38
N VAL A 98 12.79 -5.11 -9.12
CA VAL A 98 13.11 -5.41 -10.52
C VAL A 98 12.83 -4.21 -11.45
N ALA A 99 11.96 -3.29 -11.08
CA ALA A 99 11.75 -2.05 -11.81
C ALA A 99 13.01 -1.16 -11.84
N LYS A 100 13.85 -1.22 -10.79
CA LYS A 100 15.13 -0.47 -10.73
C LYS A 100 16.16 -1.01 -11.72
N ASN A 101 16.13 -2.32 -12.03
CA ASN A 101 16.94 -2.96 -13.04
C ASN A 101 16.14 -4.02 -13.82
N PRO A 102 15.42 -3.63 -14.90
CA PRO A 102 14.54 -4.54 -15.63
C PRO A 102 15.19 -5.79 -16.22
N LYS A 103 16.52 -5.80 -16.40
CA LYS A 103 17.26 -7.01 -16.83
C LYS A 103 17.16 -8.17 -15.84
N MET A 104 16.81 -7.89 -14.59
CA MET A 104 16.57 -8.93 -13.59
C MET A 104 15.35 -9.77 -13.95
N ILE A 105 14.35 -9.21 -14.63
CA ILE A 105 13.13 -9.92 -15.01
C ILE A 105 13.45 -11.13 -15.89
N GLU A 106 14.43 -11.02 -16.78
CA GLU A 106 14.86 -12.11 -17.67
C GLU A 106 15.42 -13.34 -16.92
N LYS A 107 15.81 -13.16 -15.65
CA LYS A 107 16.39 -14.22 -14.80
C LYS A 107 15.35 -14.92 -13.92
N LEU A 108 14.11 -14.43 -13.95
CA LEU A 108 13.00 -14.93 -13.14
C LEU A 108 12.10 -15.88 -13.95
N PRO A 109 11.34 -16.77 -13.30
CA PRO A 109 10.47 -17.71 -13.98
C PRO A 109 9.43 -16.98 -14.83
N SER A 110 9.23 -17.43 -16.07
CA SER A 110 8.37 -16.75 -17.06
C SER A 110 6.89 -16.69 -16.70
N ASP A 111 6.42 -17.51 -15.76
CA ASP A 111 5.05 -17.52 -15.24
C ASP A 111 4.92 -16.83 -13.87
N LEU A 112 6.01 -16.24 -13.36
CA LEU A 112 5.96 -15.36 -12.20
C LEU A 112 5.20 -14.09 -12.57
N GLN A 113 4.28 -13.66 -11.71
CA GLN A 113 3.51 -12.45 -11.93
C GLN A 113 4.02 -11.30 -11.06
N PHE A 114 4.05 -10.10 -11.62
CA PHE A 114 4.47 -8.91 -10.88
C PHE A 114 3.27 -8.09 -10.40
N ILE A 115 3.42 -7.48 -9.24
CA ILE A 115 2.50 -6.47 -8.73
C ILE A 115 3.27 -5.15 -8.70
N VAL A 116 2.87 -4.23 -9.57
CA VAL A 116 3.50 -2.90 -9.69
C VAL A 116 2.71 -1.93 -8.85
N TRP A 117 3.34 -1.35 -7.84
CA TRP A 117 2.66 -0.46 -6.91
C TRP A 117 3.12 0.99 -7.01
N SER A 118 2.18 1.91 -6.84
CA SER A 118 2.44 3.34 -6.67
C SER A 118 1.27 3.99 -5.95
N TYR A 119 1.55 4.83 -4.99
CA TYR A 119 0.54 5.42 -4.09
C TYR A 119 0.43 6.94 -4.20
N GLY A 120 1.34 7.59 -4.90
CA GLY A 120 1.29 9.03 -5.13
C GLY A 120 0.23 9.45 -6.14
N ALA A 121 -0.23 10.70 -6.07
CA ALA A 121 -1.22 11.30 -6.97
C ALA A 121 -0.61 11.66 -8.36
N GLY A 122 -0.02 10.66 -9.04
CA GLY A 122 0.58 10.83 -10.37
C GLY A 122 -0.45 11.12 -11.47
N ASP A 123 -0.03 11.83 -12.51
CA ASP A 123 -0.86 12.05 -13.71
C ASP A 123 -0.72 10.91 -14.72
N ASP A 124 0.42 10.24 -14.72
CA ASP A 124 0.80 9.18 -15.66
C ASP A 124 1.68 8.11 -14.97
N TYR A 125 1.38 6.83 -15.25
CA TYR A 125 2.11 5.67 -14.73
C TYR A 125 2.66 4.77 -15.86
N MET A 126 2.55 5.19 -17.13
CA MET A 126 2.91 4.37 -18.29
C MET A 126 4.40 3.98 -18.28
N GLU A 127 5.29 4.90 -17.91
CA GLU A 127 6.73 4.62 -17.85
C GLU A 127 7.09 3.60 -16.76
N MET A 128 6.39 3.65 -15.63
CA MET A 128 6.56 2.67 -14.55
C MET A 128 6.11 1.27 -14.96
N LEU A 129 5.02 1.17 -15.72
CA LEU A 129 4.45 -0.09 -16.18
C LEU A 129 5.19 -0.68 -17.39
N ARG A 130 5.92 0.13 -18.14
CA ARG A 130 6.57 -0.27 -19.40
C ARG A 130 7.50 -1.48 -19.27
N PRO A 131 8.40 -1.60 -18.28
CA PRO A 131 9.28 -2.76 -18.16
C PRO A 131 8.53 -4.09 -18.03
N PHE A 132 7.43 -4.09 -17.29
CA PHE A 132 6.60 -5.28 -17.09
C PHE A 132 5.82 -5.65 -18.34
N LYS A 133 5.25 -4.66 -19.01
CA LYS A 133 4.59 -4.85 -20.32
C LYS A 133 5.54 -5.43 -21.38
N GLU A 134 6.75 -4.90 -21.47
CA GLU A 134 7.75 -5.31 -22.47
C GLU A 134 8.38 -6.68 -22.12
N SER A 135 8.38 -7.09 -20.87
CA SER A 135 8.93 -8.37 -20.44
C SER A 135 8.11 -9.59 -20.87
N GLY A 136 6.84 -9.39 -21.20
CA GLY A 136 5.90 -10.47 -21.52
C GLY A 136 5.37 -11.23 -20.32
N HIS A 137 5.77 -10.88 -19.09
CA HIS A 137 5.18 -11.43 -17.87
C HIS A 137 3.78 -10.85 -17.64
N GLU A 138 2.90 -11.65 -17.03
CA GLU A 138 1.66 -11.11 -16.49
C GLU A 138 1.95 -10.19 -15.32
N PHE A 139 1.24 -9.06 -15.25
CA PHE A 139 1.41 -8.12 -14.14
C PHE A 139 0.08 -7.48 -13.72
N TRP A 140 0.07 -7.02 -12.47
CA TRP A 140 -1.03 -6.31 -11.82
C TRP A 140 -0.55 -4.92 -11.43
N ALA A 141 -1.46 -3.96 -11.37
CA ALA A 141 -1.18 -2.68 -10.75
C ALA A 141 -1.73 -2.68 -9.32
N ALA A 142 -1.08 -1.92 -8.42
CA ALA A 142 -1.55 -1.76 -7.05
C ALA A 142 -1.55 -0.28 -6.66
N SER A 143 -2.75 0.28 -6.50
CA SER A 143 -2.98 1.61 -5.94
C SER A 143 -3.08 1.56 -4.43
N GLY A 144 -3.18 2.72 -3.78
CA GLY A 144 -3.27 2.80 -2.33
C GLY A 144 -4.43 3.66 -1.84
N ALA A 145 -5.00 3.27 -0.71
CA ALA A 145 -6.03 4.02 0.00
C ALA A 145 -5.49 5.27 0.72
N SER A 146 -4.18 5.50 0.70
CA SER A 146 -3.50 6.62 1.38
C SER A 146 -3.92 6.78 2.84
N CYS A 147 -4.01 5.65 3.57
CA CYS A 147 -4.48 5.59 4.96
C CYS A 147 -3.36 5.35 5.99
N TRP A 148 -2.11 5.19 5.55
CA TRP A 148 -0.96 5.01 6.44
C TRP A 148 -0.48 6.35 6.99
N SER A 149 -0.04 6.34 8.25
CA SER A 149 0.45 7.52 8.98
C SER A 149 -0.56 8.68 9.03
N THR A 150 -1.86 8.37 8.98
CA THR A 150 -2.95 9.34 9.05
C THR A 150 -4.11 8.78 9.86
N ALA A 151 -4.87 9.65 10.53
CA ALA A 151 -6.10 9.24 11.23
C ALA A 151 -7.24 8.94 10.26
N PHE A 152 -7.27 9.61 9.10
CA PHE A 152 -8.23 9.41 8.02
C PHE A 152 -7.54 9.44 6.66
N PRO A 153 -7.96 8.61 5.67
CA PRO A 153 -7.32 8.54 4.35
C PRO A 153 -7.28 9.87 3.61
N ASP A 154 -6.19 10.14 2.90
CA ASP A 154 -6.07 11.32 2.01
C ASP A 154 -6.84 11.08 0.71
N ILE A 155 -8.08 11.61 0.67
CA ILE A 155 -9.03 11.40 -0.42
C ILE A 155 -8.51 11.97 -1.75
N GLU A 156 -7.91 13.14 -1.74
CA GLU A 156 -7.38 13.77 -2.96
C GLU A 156 -6.29 12.90 -3.58
N THR A 157 -5.37 12.42 -2.75
CA THR A 157 -4.27 11.56 -3.20
C THR A 157 -4.80 10.24 -3.77
N TYR A 158 -5.63 9.50 -3.02
CA TYR A 158 -6.05 8.19 -3.51
C TYR A 158 -7.03 8.26 -4.68
N THR A 159 -7.92 9.24 -4.73
CA THR A 159 -8.85 9.35 -5.86
C THR A 159 -8.13 9.58 -7.17
N LYS A 160 -7.14 10.45 -7.17
CA LYS A 160 -6.29 10.72 -8.33
C LYS A 160 -5.39 9.53 -8.67
N ASN A 161 -4.74 8.94 -7.65
CA ASN A 161 -3.88 7.77 -7.82
C ASN A 161 -4.66 6.62 -8.46
N ILE A 162 -5.76 6.20 -7.87
CA ILE A 162 -6.57 5.06 -8.32
C ILE A 162 -7.08 5.28 -9.75
N ALA A 163 -7.67 6.44 -10.05
CA ALA A 163 -8.25 6.71 -11.37
C ALA A 163 -7.20 6.69 -12.48
N ASN A 164 -6.08 7.39 -12.28
CA ASN A 164 -5.02 7.45 -13.28
C ASN A 164 -4.27 6.13 -13.41
N PHE A 165 -4.03 5.44 -12.30
CA PHE A 165 -3.35 4.15 -12.34
C PHE A 165 -4.23 3.06 -12.97
N ALA A 166 -5.54 3.02 -12.69
CA ALA A 166 -6.48 2.12 -13.35
C ALA A 166 -6.49 2.34 -14.87
N ARG A 167 -6.58 3.60 -15.32
CA ARG A 167 -6.53 3.98 -16.73
C ARG A 167 -5.25 3.46 -17.41
N ASP A 168 -4.10 3.69 -16.81
CA ASP A 168 -2.80 3.36 -17.40
C ASP A 168 -2.47 1.88 -17.30
N ALA A 169 -2.90 1.21 -16.23
CA ALA A 169 -2.82 -0.24 -16.07
C ALA A 169 -3.62 -0.96 -17.17
N TYR A 170 -4.86 -0.52 -17.42
CA TYR A 170 -5.68 -1.04 -18.50
C TYR A 170 -5.00 -0.87 -19.87
N LYS A 171 -4.51 0.32 -20.21
CA LYS A 171 -3.78 0.61 -21.46
C LYS A 171 -2.49 -0.19 -21.60
N SER A 172 -1.87 -0.54 -20.49
CA SER A 172 -0.63 -1.32 -20.46
C SER A 172 -0.86 -2.83 -20.52
N GLY A 173 -2.10 -3.30 -20.38
CA GLY A 173 -2.45 -4.71 -20.42
C GLY A 173 -2.25 -5.42 -19.09
N ALA A 174 -2.31 -4.71 -17.97
CA ALA A 174 -2.35 -5.32 -16.66
C ALA A 174 -3.55 -6.25 -16.49
N LYS A 175 -3.41 -7.32 -15.72
CA LYS A 175 -4.48 -8.30 -15.44
C LYS A 175 -5.58 -7.70 -14.57
N GLY A 176 -5.26 -6.72 -13.76
CA GLY A 176 -6.18 -6.03 -12.87
C GLY A 176 -5.50 -4.98 -12.01
N LEU A 177 -6.31 -4.34 -11.17
CA LEU A 177 -5.88 -3.38 -10.18
C LEU A 177 -6.24 -3.88 -8.79
N MET A 178 -5.30 -3.81 -7.86
CA MET A 178 -5.52 -3.99 -6.41
C MET A 178 -5.53 -2.63 -5.74
N ASN A 179 -6.40 -2.43 -4.76
CA ASN A 179 -6.30 -1.28 -3.87
C ASN A 179 -5.71 -1.76 -2.53
N THR A 180 -4.59 -1.19 -2.13
CA THR A 180 -3.94 -1.53 -0.87
C THR A 180 -4.34 -0.56 0.24
N ALA A 181 -4.53 -1.06 1.44
CA ALA A 181 -4.77 -0.28 2.64
C ALA A 181 -3.73 -0.70 3.69
N TRP A 182 -2.62 0.05 3.74
CA TRP A 182 -1.55 -0.20 4.70
C TRP A 182 -1.86 0.51 6.02
N ASP A 183 -1.72 -0.21 7.09
CA ASP A 183 -1.88 0.30 8.45
C ASP A 183 -0.62 -0.06 9.25
N ASP A 184 0.46 0.67 9.00
CA ASP A 184 1.79 0.35 9.50
C ASP A 184 1.92 0.53 11.01
N TYR A 185 1.15 1.44 11.58
CA TYR A 185 1.24 1.83 12.99
C TYR A 185 -0.07 1.71 13.76
N GLY A 186 -1.18 1.30 13.14
CA GLY A 186 -2.48 1.19 13.78
C GLY A 186 -3.21 2.52 13.97
N GLU A 187 -2.94 3.50 13.12
CA GLU A 187 -3.45 4.87 13.24
C GLU A 187 -4.79 5.06 12.54
N SER A 188 -5.03 4.30 11.47
CA SER A 188 -6.23 4.40 10.65
C SER A 188 -7.18 3.24 10.92
N MET A 189 -8.45 3.53 11.06
CA MET A 189 -9.47 2.49 11.20
C MET A 189 -9.83 1.92 9.82
N PHE A 190 -10.00 0.60 9.73
CA PHE A 190 -10.36 -0.06 8.47
C PHE A 190 -11.63 0.54 7.84
N SER A 191 -12.63 0.88 8.66
CA SER A 191 -13.87 1.49 8.19
C SER A 191 -13.67 2.80 7.44
N SER A 192 -12.58 3.53 7.68
CA SER A 192 -12.26 4.76 6.94
C SER A 192 -11.88 4.52 5.48
N THR A 193 -11.55 3.29 5.10
CA THR A 193 -11.06 2.94 3.75
C THR A 193 -12.18 2.60 2.75
N TRP A 194 -13.44 2.50 3.18
CA TRP A 194 -14.54 2.08 2.32
C TRP A 194 -14.71 2.93 1.06
N HIS A 195 -14.59 4.25 1.17
CA HIS A 195 -14.71 5.12 -0.01
C HIS A 195 -13.61 4.80 -1.04
N SER A 196 -12.36 4.60 -0.61
CA SER A 196 -11.26 4.26 -1.52
C SER A 196 -11.45 2.89 -2.17
N MET A 197 -12.01 1.92 -1.43
CA MET A 197 -12.29 0.58 -1.97
C MET A 197 -13.38 0.62 -3.04
N LEU A 198 -14.48 1.34 -2.76
CA LEU A 198 -15.57 1.47 -3.73
C LEU A 198 -15.16 2.34 -4.92
N TRP A 199 -14.36 3.39 -4.71
CA TRP A 199 -13.76 4.16 -5.80
C TRP A 199 -12.86 3.31 -6.69
N CYS A 200 -12.04 2.44 -6.10
CA CYS A 200 -11.21 1.52 -6.87
C CYS A 200 -12.05 0.53 -7.68
N ALA A 201 -13.11 -0.02 -7.10
CA ALA A 201 -14.03 -0.90 -7.81
C ALA A 201 -14.66 -0.21 -9.01
N GLU A 202 -15.15 1.03 -8.84
CA GLU A 202 -15.72 1.85 -9.93
C GLU A 202 -14.69 2.11 -11.02
N MET A 203 -13.52 2.61 -10.68
CA MET A 203 -12.47 2.95 -11.66
C MET A 203 -11.91 1.72 -12.38
N THR A 204 -11.93 0.56 -11.75
CA THR A 204 -11.48 -0.69 -12.36
C THR A 204 -12.54 -1.27 -13.30
N TRP A 205 -13.81 -1.17 -12.92
CA TRP A 205 -14.93 -1.66 -13.72
C TRP A 205 -15.22 -0.74 -14.91
N HIS A 206 -15.20 0.57 -14.69
CA HIS A 206 -15.52 1.59 -15.67
C HIS A 206 -14.57 2.78 -15.54
N PRO A 207 -13.36 2.71 -16.16
CA PRO A 207 -12.42 3.82 -16.12
C PRO A 207 -13.04 5.09 -16.68
N SER A 208 -13.32 6.05 -15.81
CA SER A 208 -14.00 7.31 -16.11
C SER A 208 -13.35 8.48 -15.35
N ASP A 209 -13.96 9.66 -15.44
CA ASP A 209 -13.59 10.81 -14.60
C ASP A 209 -14.22 10.74 -13.18
N GLY A 210 -14.99 9.70 -12.90
CA GLY A 210 -15.66 9.48 -11.62
C GLY A 210 -16.79 10.45 -11.30
N LYS A 211 -17.24 11.22 -12.29
CA LYS A 211 -18.30 12.22 -12.08
C LYS A 211 -19.58 11.54 -11.59
N GLY A 212 -20.11 12.06 -10.46
CA GLY A 212 -21.31 11.53 -9.83
C GLY A 212 -21.09 10.33 -8.92
N PHE A 213 -19.84 9.81 -8.79
CA PHE A 213 -19.56 8.71 -7.88
C PHE A 213 -19.96 9.03 -6.43
N ASN A 214 -19.63 10.23 -5.96
CA ASN A 214 -19.94 10.63 -4.59
C ASN A 214 -21.44 10.63 -4.30
N ASP A 215 -22.27 11.06 -5.24
CA ASP A 215 -23.72 11.03 -5.08
C ASP A 215 -24.24 9.58 -4.97
N VAL A 216 -23.67 8.67 -5.77
CA VAL A 216 -23.99 7.24 -5.71
C VAL A 216 -23.49 6.61 -4.42
N PHE A 217 -22.29 6.94 -3.97
CA PHE A 217 -21.74 6.49 -2.70
C PHE A 217 -22.62 6.90 -1.51
N GLU A 218 -23.06 8.17 -1.45
CA GLU A 218 -23.96 8.63 -0.41
C GLU A 218 -25.26 7.82 -0.37
N VAL A 219 -25.93 7.71 -1.51
CA VAL A 219 -27.24 7.06 -1.57
C VAL A 219 -27.15 5.55 -1.32
N GLN A 220 -26.18 4.88 -1.90
CA GLN A 220 -26.10 3.42 -1.85
C GLN A 220 -25.33 2.90 -0.63
N PHE A 221 -24.30 3.61 -0.18
CA PHE A 221 -23.48 3.18 0.94
C PHE A 221 -23.95 3.78 2.27
N LEU A 222 -24.28 5.08 2.31
CA LEU A 222 -24.75 5.76 3.53
C LEU A 222 -26.28 5.78 3.65
N GLY A 223 -27.01 5.30 2.66
CA GLY A 223 -28.46 5.17 2.67
C GLY A 223 -29.21 6.50 2.59
N ALA A 224 -28.56 7.60 2.26
CA ALA A 224 -29.17 8.93 2.16
C ALA A 224 -28.36 9.85 1.25
N ALA A 225 -29.03 10.76 0.54
CA ALA A 225 -28.35 11.88 -0.12
C ALA A 225 -28.01 12.92 0.96
N LEU A 226 -26.74 13.07 1.27
CA LEU A 226 -26.31 13.91 2.39
C LEU A 226 -26.12 15.38 1.99
N ASN A 227 -26.13 15.72 0.68
CA ASN A 227 -25.76 17.03 0.13
C ASN A 227 -24.41 17.56 0.65
N GLY A 228 -23.59 16.69 1.22
CA GLY A 228 -22.54 17.03 2.14
C GLY A 228 -21.25 16.23 1.98
N LEU A 229 -21.05 15.50 0.87
CA LEU A 229 -19.70 15.06 0.56
C LEU A 229 -18.76 16.21 0.20
N ASN A 230 -19.25 17.40 0.10
CA ASN A 230 -18.45 18.60 0.32
C ASN A 230 -17.68 18.55 1.64
N ALA A 231 -18.23 17.94 2.69
CA ALA A 231 -17.52 17.69 3.95
C ALA A 231 -16.38 16.67 3.79
N LEU A 232 -16.54 15.60 3.02
CA LEU A 232 -15.43 14.67 2.72
C LEU A 232 -14.37 15.33 1.82
N ASN A 233 -14.77 16.14 0.85
CA ASN A 233 -13.84 16.96 0.08
C ASN A 233 -13.14 18.01 0.95
N ALA A 234 -13.80 18.48 1.99
CA ALA A 234 -13.22 19.43 2.93
C ALA A 234 -12.32 18.74 3.97
N LEU A 235 -12.44 17.42 4.22
CA LEU A 235 -11.43 16.63 4.92
C LEU A 235 -10.07 16.63 4.18
N ASN A 236 -10.06 16.80 2.87
CA ASN A 236 -8.82 17.03 2.09
C ASN A 236 -8.14 18.35 2.47
N GLY A 237 -8.89 19.35 2.90
CA GLY A 237 -8.34 20.64 3.36
C GLY A 237 -7.78 20.58 4.78
N CYS A 238 -8.26 19.66 5.61
CA CYS A 238 -7.68 19.32 6.89
C CYS A 238 -6.54 18.34 6.66
N ALA A 239 -5.42 18.83 6.09
CA ALA A 239 -4.21 18.04 5.95
C ALA A 239 -3.96 17.35 7.29
N ILE A 240 -4.37 16.08 7.36
CA ILE A 240 -4.14 15.23 8.51
C ILE A 240 -2.64 15.15 8.59
N GLN A 241 -2.07 15.86 9.54
CA GLN A 241 -0.64 15.80 9.76
C GLN A 241 -0.33 14.34 10.09
N PRO A 242 0.68 13.75 9.48
CA PRO A 242 1.17 12.45 9.92
C PRO A 242 1.28 12.48 11.45
N PHE A 243 0.91 11.40 12.12
CA PHE A 243 1.08 11.29 13.58
C PHE A 243 2.50 11.64 14.02
N SER A 244 3.51 11.41 13.17
CA SER A 244 4.87 11.90 13.36
C SER A 244 4.98 13.41 13.56
N ALA A 245 4.11 14.20 12.96
CA ALA A 245 4.10 15.65 13.17
C ALA A 245 3.28 16.08 14.39
N LEU A 246 2.43 15.19 14.92
CA LEU A 246 1.76 15.37 16.21
C LEU A 246 2.64 14.89 17.39
N ASP A 247 3.46 13.86 17.16
CA ASP A 247 4.36 13.30 18.15
C ASP A 247 5.52 14.25 18.51
N GLU A 248 6.07 15.00 17.52
CA GLU A 248 7.14 15.95 17.78
C GLU A 248 6.77 17.02 18.83
N PRO A 249 5.61 17.72 18.76
CA PRO A 249 5.24 18.69 19.79
C PRO A 249 4.81 18.08 21.12
N LEU A 250 4.34 16.81 21.13
CA LEU A 250 3.89 16.13 22.35
C LEU A 250 5.06 15.50 23.13
N LEU A 251 6.12 15.08 22.43
CA LEU A 251 7.33 14.52 23.02
C LEU A 251 8.34 15.59 23.44
N GLU A 252 8.33 16.77 22.81
CA GLU A 252 9.12 17.90 23.24
C GLU A 252 8.42 18.68 24.36
N PHE A 253 8.73 18.34 25.59
CA PHE A 253 8.26 19.03 26.82
C PHE A 253 8.68 20.51 26.91
N PHE A 254 9.12 21.15 25.83
CA PHE A 254 9.62 22.52 25.78
C PHE A 254 8.78 23.41 24.86
N PRO A 255 7.73 24.08 25.41
CA PRO A 255 6.84 24.96 24.62
C PRO A 255 7.55 26.16 23.96
N ASN A 256 8.83 26.37 24.22
CA ASN A 256 9.60 27.49 23.68
C ASN A 256 10.20 27.23 22.28
N GLN A 257 9.98 26.05 21.69
CA GLN A 257 10.55 25.70 20.39
C GLN A 257 9.52 25.75 19.24
N VAL A 258 8.25 25.95 19.55
CA VAL A 258 7.21 26.04 18.50
C VAL A 258 7.24 27.43 17.89
N SER A 259 7.47 27.53 16.59
CA SER A 259 7.50 28.82 15.89
C SER A 259 6.12 29.50 15.91
N LYS A 260 6.12 30.83 15.87
CA LYS A 260 4.86 31.61 15.79
C LYS A 260 4.03 31.20 14.55
N GLU A 261 4.70 30.93 13.43
CA GLU A 261 4.08 30.49 12.19
C GLU A 261 3.40 29.11 12.35
N THR A 262 4.04 28.20 13.08
CA THR A 262 3.44 26.89 13.42
C THR A 262 2.18 27.06 14.27
N VAL A 263 2.20 27.94 15.27
CA VAL A 263 1.04 28.24 16.10
C VAL A 263 -0.11 28.83 15.28
N GLU A 264 0.17 29.83 14.43
CA GLU A 264 -0.85 30.46 13.58
C GLU A 264 -1.43 29.47 12.56
N SER A 265 -0.59 28.62 11.96
CA SER A 265 -1.01 27.54 11.06
C SER A 265 -1.93 26.54 11.77
N ASN A 266 -1.55 26.09 12.97
CA ASN A 266 -2.36 25.14 13.74
C ASN A 266 -3.68 25.75 14.22
N GLN A 267 -3.71 27.03 14.59
CA GLN A 267 -4.96 27.73 14.95
C GLN A 267 -5.92 27.83 13.75
N LYS A 268 -5.38 28.11 12.54
CA LYS A 268 -6.19 28.11 11.32
C LYS A 268 -6.79 26.72 11.06
N ARG A 269 -5.95 25.68 11.13
CA ARG A 269 -6.37 24.28 10.95
C ARG A 269 -7.41 23.85 11.97
N GLN A 270 -7.24 24.23 13.24
CA GLN A 270 -8.22 23.94 14.28
C GLN A 270 -9.59 24.55 13.96
N LYS A 271 -9.61 25.78 13.45
CA LYS A 271 -10.88 26.43 13.08
C LYS A 271 -11.54 25.74 11.90
N GLU A 272 -10.77 25.34 10.89
CA GLU A 272 -11.26 24.58 9.74
C GLU A 272 -11.80 23.21 10.19
N ALA A 273 -11.06 22.50 11.05
CA ALA A 273 -11.48 21.21 11.59
C ALA A 273 -12.78 21.29 12.39
N LEU A 274 -12.99 22.36 13.20
CA LEU A 274 -14.24 22.54 13.93
C LEU A 274 -15.45 22.73 13.00
N THR A 275 -15.28 23.47 11.89
CA THR A 275 -16.35 23.61 10.89
C THR A 275 -16.70 22.29 10.25
N LEU A 276 -15.68 21.50 9.87
CA LEU A 276 -15.87 20.16 9.29
C LEU A 276 -16.51 19.19 10.26
N TYR A 277 -16.13 19.25 11.52
CA TYR A 277 -16.72 18.43 12.58
C TYR A 277 -18.24 18.64 12.67
N GLU A 278 -18.71 19.90 12.64
CA GLU A 278 -20.13 20.22 12.66
C GLU A 278 -20.87 19.70 11.40
N GLU A 279 -20.25 19.83 10.22
CA GLU A 279 -20.79 19.30 8.96
C GLU A 279 -20.87 17.78 8.95
N LEU A 280 -19.83 17.09 9.46
CA LEU A 280 -19.80 15.63 9.56
C LEU A 280 -20.83 15.10 10.56
N LEU A 281 -21.02 15.78 11.69
CA LEU A 281 -22.07 15.43 12.63
C LEU A 281 -23.47 15.52 12.00
N ALA A 282 -23.75 16.59 11.24
CA ALA A 282 -25.00 16.73 10.53
C ALA A 282 -25.20 15.67 9.45
N ALA A 283 -24.14 15.32 8.74
CA ALA A 283 -24.15 14.22 7.78
C ALA A 283 -24.44 12.87 8.46
N LYS A 284 -23.81 12.60 9.60
CA LYS A 284 -24.04 11.37 10.37
C LYS A 284 -25.48 11.24 10.87
N GLU A 285 -26.09 12.33 11.34
CA GLU A 285 -27.51 12.33 11.74
C GLU A 285 -28.47 12.00 10.58
N THR A 286 -28.07 12.29 9.36
CA THR A 286 -28.87 12.05 8.15
C THR A 286 -28.61 10.66 7.56
N ALA A 287 -27.41 10.12 7.70
CA ALA A 287 -27.02 8.79 7.22
C ALA A 287 -27.86 7.70 7.91
N LYS A 288 -28.21 6.66 7.15
CA LYS A 288 -29.03 5.53 7.63
C LYS A 288 -28.23 4.25 7.77
N GLU A 289 -27.11 4.15 7.08
CA GLU A 289 -26.28 2.96 7.00
C GLU A 289 -24.80 3.33 7.09
N ASN A 290 -23.96 2.40 7.51
CA ASN A 290 -22.50 2.50 7.53
C ASN A 290 -21.96 3.79 8.19
N THR A 291 -22.61 4.25 9.24
CA THR A 291 -22.24 5.49 9.92
C THR A 291 -20.85 5.45 10.55
N GLU A 292 -20.31 4.26 10.80
CA GLU A 292 -18.93 4.06 11.27
C GLU A 292 -17.88 4.65 10.33
N PHE A 293 -18.19 4.79 9.04
CA PHE A 293 -17.31 5.50 8.09
C PHE A 293 -17.20 6.99 8.46
N LEU A 294 -18.32 7.63 8.79
CA LEU A 294 -18.36 9.02 9.23
C LEU A 294 -17.75 9.18 10.63
N ASP A 295 -17.94 8.18 11.51
CA ASP A 295 -17.32 8.16 12.85
C ASP A 295 -15.80 8.17 12.81
N CYS A 296 -15.19 7.56 11.79
CA CYS A 296 -13.75 7.61 11.58
C CYS A 296 -13.24 9.00 11.17
N ALA A 297 -14.12 9.82 10.59
CA ALA A 297 -13.79 11.16 10.11
C ALA A 297 -14.08 12.24 11.18
N ILE A 298 -14.97 11.96 12.12
CA ILE A 298 -15.33 12.79 13.28
C ILE A 298 -14.32 12.66 14.41
#